data_0276d570875af2fb6cfd8705ee585bb1
#
_entry.id   0276d570875af2fb6cfd8705ee585bb1
#
_cell.length_a   1.000
_cell.length_b   1.000
_cell.length_c   1.000
_cell.angle_alpha   90.00
_cell.angle_beta   90.00
_cell.angle_gamma   90.00
#
_symmetry.space_group_name_H-M   'P 1'
#
loop_
_entity.id
_entity.type
_entity.pdbx_description
1 polymer ?
#
loop_
_entity_poly.entity_id
_entity_poly.type
_entity_poly.pdbx_seq_one_letter_code
_entity_poly.pdbx_strand_id
1 'polypeptide(L)'
;RLYITAKGLYVAWLNGVRVGDMVLAPGSFTGNKHLAAQTYDVTQYLREGENELLVALGDGWHRSTGGVDGDRDLFGDTLGVLFQLEVDGKPVCVSDGTMQATQCGAIRQNDMQQGEVYDARREGELTGWHGVRAYRDDLPVLGMNTVPILEHEAFPGKLLQTPNGETVLDFGQNLAGYVEMTLTARAGQKVKLTCGEALDENGNFTQENFQDRNRHKEGGTAQMLELVCKEGENHFKPH
;
A
#
# COMPACT_ATOMS: atom_id res chain seq x y z
N ARG A 1 -23.32 4.22 5.26
CA ARG A 1 -22.04 4.93 5.18
C ARG A 1 -20.98 4.16 5.92
N LEU A 2 -19.77 4.16 5.40
CA LEU A 2 -18.58 3.65 6.07
C LEU A 2 -17.68 4.83 6.44
N TYR A 3 -17.38 4.97 7.72
CA TYR A 3 -16.34 5.86 8.24
C TYR A 3 -15.14 4.98 8.59
N ILE A 4 -13.96 5.31 8.06
CA ILE A 4 -12.78 4.45 8.23
C ILE A 4 -11.49 5.26 8.26
N THR A 5 -10.57 4.84 9.10
CA THR A 5 -9.18 5.31 9.16
C THR A 5 -8.27 4.19 9.63
N ALA A 6 -6.96 4.39 9.51
CA ALA A 6 -5.97 3.44 10.00
C ALA A 6 -4.76 4.13 10.63
N LYS A 7 -4.08 3.43 11.51
CA LYS A 7 -2.65 3.62 11.79
C LYS A 7 -1.89 2.77 10.79
N GLY A 8 -1.24 3.41 9.85
CA GLY A 8 -0.73 2.84 8.60
C GLY A 8 -1.57 3.27 7.42
N LEU A 9 -1.46 2.56 6.31
CA LEU A 9 -2.32 2.70 5.14
C LEU A 9 -3.37 1.59 5.12
N TYR A 10 -4.48 1.81 4.41
CA TYR A 10 -5.48 0.78 4.23
C TYR A 10 -6.06 0.75 2.81
N VAL A 11 -6.51 -0.43 2.42
CA VAL A 11 -7.47 -0.63 1.33
C VAL A 11 -8.61 -1.46 1.89
N ALA A 12 -9.85 -1.07 1.60
CA ALA A 12 -11.04 -1.76 2.09
C ALA A 12 -11.86 -2.34 0.93
N TRP A 13 -12.44 -3.51 1.15
CA TRP A 13 -13.40 -4.15 0.25
C TRP A 13 -14.66 -4.51 1.03
N LEU A 14 -15.81 -4.22 0.45
CA LEU A 14 -17.10 -4.63 0.97
C LEU A 14 -17.74 -5.60 -0.03
N ASN A 15 -17.96 -6.83 0.41
CA ASN A 15 -18.46 -7.93 -0.44
C ASN A 15 -17.61 -8.16 -1.71
N GLY A 16 -16.28 -8.02 -1.59
CA GLY A 16 -15.31 -8.17 -2.68
C GLY A 16 -15.16 -6.97 -3.59
N VAL A 17 -15.92 -5.87 -3.36
CA VAL A 17 -15.81 -4.63 -4.15
C VAL A 17 -14.98 -3.61 -3.38
N ARG A 18 -13.95 -3.04 -4.01
CA ARG A 18 -13.11 -2.00 -3.41
C ARG A 18 -13.94 -0.78 -3.05
N VAL A 19 -13.76 -0.28 -1.84
CA VAL A 19 -14.42 0.92 -1.32
C VAL A 19 -13.54 2.14 -1.60
N GLY A 20 -14.09 3.06 -2.40
CA GLY A 20 -13.39 4.28 -2.80
C GLY A 20 -12.27 4.05 -3.82
N ASP A 21 -11.68 5.14 -4.27
CA ASP A 21 -10.65 5.20 -5.32
C ASP A 21 -9.35 5.85 -4.84
N MET A 22 -9.32 6.31 -3.58
CA MET A 22 -8.13 6.89 -3.00
C MET A 22 -7.02 5.85 -2.86
N VAL A 23 -5.85 6.16 -3.37
CA VAL A 23 -4.62 5.41 -3.10
C VAL A 23 -3.92 5.99 -1.88
N LEU A 24 -3.14 5.16 -1.18
CA LEU A 24 -2.44 5.53 0.06
C LEU A 24 -3.38 6.10 1.14
N ALA A 25 -4.62 5.61 1.22
CA ALA A 25 -5.56 6.00 2.28
C ALA A 25 -5.04 5.55 3.67
N PRO A 26 -5.21 6.33 4.73
CA PRO A 26 -5.94 7.59 4.85
C PRO A 26 -5.14 8.83 4.46
N GLY A 27 -3.97 8.70 3.86
CA GLY A 27 -3.07 9.78 3.48
C GLY A 27 -2.02 10.10 4.54
N SER A 28 -1.21 11.12 4.28
CA SER A 28 -0.19 11.60 5.22
C SER A 28 -0.78 12.60 6.19
N PHE A 29 -0.60 12.37 7.47
CA PHE A 29 -1.03 13.26 8.55
C PHE A 29 -0.12 13.09 9.78
N THR A 30 -0.24 14.00 10.74
CA THR A 30 0.57 13.93 11.97
C THR A 30 -0.03 12.88 12.92
N GLY A 31 0.37 11.62 12.75
CA GLY A 31 -0.23 10.43 13.36
C GLY A 31 -0.18 10.34 14.88
N ASN A 32 0.53 11.26 15.55
CA ASN A 32 0.52 11.42 17.02
C ASN A 32 -0.33 12.60 17.50
N LYS A 33 -1.09 13.27 16.61
CA LYS A 33 -1.96 14.39 16.94
C LYS A 33 -3.43 14.11 16.65
N HIS A 34 -3.72 13.40 15.57
CA HIS A 34 -5.07 13.02 15.17
C HIS A 34 -5.03 11.86 14.18
N LEU A 35 -6.19 11.27 13.93
CA LEU A 35 -6.43 10.32 12.86
C LEU A 35 -7.32 10.99 11.80
N ALA A 36 -6.97 10.85 10.52
CA ALA A 36 -7.77 11.38 9.41
C ALA A 36 -8.71 10.29 8.88
N ALA A 37 -10.02 10.49 9.02
CA ALA A 37 -11.02 9.51 8.60
C ALA A 37 -11.65 9.86 7.26
N GLN A 38 -11.82 8.86 6.40
CA GLN A 38 -12.58 8.91 5.16
C GLN A 38 -14.02 8.53 5.42
N THR A 39 -14.92 9.04 4.60
CA THR A 39 -16.35 8.71 4.61
C THR A 39 -16.77 8.28 3.22
N TYR A 40 -17.30 7.05 3.12
CA TYR A 40 -17.75 6.48 1.85
C TYR A 40 -19.25 6.17 1.88
N ASP A 41 -19.95 6.47 0.79
CA ASP A 41 -21.25 5.90 0.54
C ASP A 41 -21.08 4.47 -0.01
N VAL A 42 -21.47 3.50 0.79
CA VAL A 42 -21.35 2.07 0.46
C VAL A 42 -22.69 1.40 0.22
N THR A 43 -23.75 2.19 0.05
CA THR A 43 -25.13 1.69 -0.12
C THR A 43 -25.22 0.66 -1.24
N GLN A 44 -24.57 0.91 -2.37
CA GLN A 44 -24.60 0.03 -3.53
C GLN A 44 -23.81 -1.29 -3.34
N TYR A 45 -22.96 -1.37 -2.34
CA TYR A 45 -22.13 -2.56 -2.07
C TYR A 45 -22.75 -3.48 -1.00
N LEU A 46 -23.74 -2.98 -0.26
CA LEU A 46 -24.46 -3.76 0.75
C LEU A 46 -25.52 -4.65 0.08
N ARG A 47 -25.71 -5.81 0.68
CA ARG A 47 -26.73 -6.78 0.30
C ARG A 47 -27.53 -7.19 1.54
N GLU A 48 -28.71 -7.74 1.31
CA GLU A 48 -29.52 -8.30 2.38
C GLU A 48 -28.82 -9.53 2.99
N GLY A 49 -28.86 -9.64 4.32
CA GLY A 49 -28.23 -10.73 5.04
C GLY A 49 -26.76 -10.46 5.38
N GLU A 50 -25.91 -11.46 5.17
CA GLU A 50 -24.50 -11.43 5.55
C GLU A 50 -23.69 -10.56 4.60
N ASN A 51 -22.83 -9.72 5.17
CA ASN A 51 -21.90 -8.85 4.45
C ASN A 51 -20.49 -9.02 5.03
N GLU A 52 -19.49 -8.97 4.16
CA GLU A 52 -18.09 -9.07 4.53
C GLU A 52 -17.35 -7.75 4.28
N LEU A 53 -16.70 -7.22 5.32
CA LEU A 53 -15.76 -6.10 5.20
C LEU A 53 -14.33 -6.64 5.40
N LEU A 54 -13.53 -6.60 4.36
CA LEU A 54 -12.11 -6.95 4.39
C LEU A 54 -11.29 -5.66 4.31
N VAL A 55 -10.25 -5.55 5.17
CA VAL A 55 -9.34 -4.41 5.18
C VAL A 55 -7.90 -4.92 5.17
N ALA A 56 -7.14 -4.55 4.14
CA ALA A 56 -5.69 -4.73 4.13
C ALA A 56 -5.03 -3.51 4.77
N LEU A 57 -3.98 -3.76 5.57
CA LEU A 57 -3.18 -2.72 6.22
C LEU A 57 -1.74 -2.77 5.73
N GLY A 58 -1.18 -1.61 5.41
CA GLY A 58 0.23 -1.40 5.08
C GLY A 58 0.91 -0.46 6.07
N ASP A 59 2.25 -0.45 6.08
CA ASP A 59 3.03 0.34 7.04
C ASP A 59 2.80 1.86 6.90
N GLY A 60 2.72 2.37 5.67
CA GLY A 60 2.50 3.78 5.36
C GLY A 60 3.47 4.71 6.09
N TRP A 61 3.08 5.96 6.26
CA TRP A 61 3.88 6.93 7.04
C TRP A 61 3.91 6.63 8.54
N HIS A 62 3.08 5.71 9.02
CA HIS A 62 2.98 5.39 10.45
C HIS A 62 4.18 4.57 10.93
N ARG A 63 4.53 3.52 10.18
CA ARG A 63 5.49 2.49 10.58
C ARG A 63 6.65 2.27 9.59
N SER A 64 6.53 2.75 8.36
CA SER A 64 7.60 2.61 7.35
C SER A 64 8.89 3.30 7.77
N THR A 65 9.95 2.94 7.07
CA THR A 65 11.18 3.71 7.05
C THR A 65 10.87 5.12 6.55
N GLY A 66 11.23 6.12 7.31
CA GLY A 66 10.92 7.52 6.98
C GLY A 66 11.80 8.49 7.72
N GLY A 67 11.43 9.77 7.65
CA GLY A 67 12.18 10.83 8.30
C GLY A 67 13.55 11.11 7.67
N VAL A 68 14.22 12.11 8.20
CA VAL A 68 15.51 12.61 7.67
C VAL A 68 16.63 11.59 7.87
N ASP A 69 16.56 10.80 8.94
CA ASP A 69 17.61 9.86 9.33
C ASP A 69 17.29 8.40 8.98
N GLY A 70 16.19 8.15 8.25
CA GLY A 70 15.75 6.79 7.90
C GLY A 70 15.19 6.01 9.10
N ASP A 71 14.73 6.71 10.12
CA ASP A 71 14.09 6.08 11.28
C ASP A 71 12.79 5.39 10.88
N ARG A 72 12.48 4.29 11.56
CA ARG A 72 11.20 3.57 11.45
C ARG A 72 10.27 3.94 12.60
N ASP A 73 9.00 3.59 12.42
CA ASP A 73 8.01 3.64 13.49
C ASP A 73 7.77 5.04 14.06
N LEU A 74 7.85 6.08 13.18
CA LEU A 74 7.75 7.50 13.59
C LEU A 74 6.51 7.80 14.44
N PHE A 75 5.40 7.11 14.18
CA PHE A 75 4.14 7.30 14.90
C PHE A 75 3.70 6.05 15.66
N GLY A 76 4.48 4.97 15.63
CA GLY A 76 4.27 3.73 16.35
C GLY A 76 4.55 2.49 15.51
N ASP A 77 4.76 1.37 16.19
CA ASP A 77 5.14 0.08 15.64
C ASP A 77 3.94 -0.85 15.34
N THR A 78 2.74 -0.42 15.73
CA THR A 78 1.53 -1.24 15.62
C THR A 78 0.56 -0.67 14.62
N LEU A 79 0.17 -1.48 13.63
CA LEU A 79 -0.90 -1.15 12.69
C LEU A 79 -2.27 -1.35 13.36
N GLY A 80 -3.24 -0.55 12.95
CA GLY A 80 -4.61 -0.67 13.45
C GLY A 80 -5.61 -0.03 12.51
N VAL A 81 -6.83 -0.54 12.54
CA VAL A 81 -7.97 0.02 11.81
C VAL A 81 -9.05 0.47 12.77
N LEU A 82 -9.66 1.61 12.48
CA LEU A 82 -10.85 2.10 13.14
C LEU A 82 -11.93 2.35 12.08
N PHE A 83 -13.06 1.71 12.22
CA PHE A 83 -14.20 1.96 11.33
C PHE A 83 -15.55 1.87 12.04
N GLN A 84 -16.53 2.51 11.45
CA GLN A 84 -17.94 2.40 11.77
C GLN A 84 -18.76 2.33 10.47
N LEU A 85 -19.55 1.28 10.34
CA LEU A 85 -20.53 1.13 9.26
C LEU A 85 -21.92 1.49 9.79
N GLU A 86 -22.59 2.38 9.10
CA GLU A 86 -23.95 2.82 9.42
C GLU A 86 -24.93 2.46 8.30
N VAL A 87 -26.10 2.00 8.70
CA VAL A 87 -27.28 1.85 7.84
C VAL A 87 -28.39 2.72 8.43
N ASP A 88 -29.01 3.58 7.62
CA ASP A 88 -30.04 4.52 8.04
C ASP A 88 -29.66 5.37 9.26
N GLY A 89 -28.39 5.78 9.31
CA GLY A 89 -27.83 6.59 10.39
C GLY A 89 -27.64 5.86 11.73
N LYS A 90 -27.70 4.53 11.71
CA LYS A 90 -27.45 3.69 12.90
C LYS A 90 -26.22 2.83 12.69
N PRO A 91 -25.30 2.79 13.65
CA PRO A 91 -24.17 1.87 13.61
C PRO A 91 -24.64 0.42 13.59
N VAL A 92 -24.17 -0.34 12.60
CA VAL A 92 -24.47 -1.78 12.46
C VAL A 92 -23.23 -2.65 12.61
N CYS A 93 -22.04 -2.09 12.38
CA CYS A 93 -20.76 -2.77 12.55
C CYS A 93 -19.68 -1.74 12.91
N VAL A 94 -18.81 -2.10 13.82
CA VAL A 94 -17.67 -1.28 14.25
C VAL A 94 -16.43 -2.15 14.38
N SER A 95 -15.25 -1.53 14.29
CA SER A 95 -14.00 -2.21 14.60
C SER A 95 -13.92 -2.52 16.10
N ASP A 96 -13.85 -3.81 16.44
CA ASP A 96 -13.75 -4.28 17.82
C ASP A 96 -12.96 -5.59 17.92
N GLY A 97 -12.95 -6.18 19.12
CA GLY A 97 -12.24 -7.43 19.40
C GLY A 97 -12.84 -8.70 18.77
N THR A 98 -13.99 -8.61 18.10
CA THR A 98 -14.60 -9.75 17.38
C THR A 98 -14.00 -9.94 15.99
N MET A 99 -13.25 -8.96 15.50
CA MET A 99 -12.54 -9.05 14.21
C MET A 99 -11.47 -10.13 14.23
N GLN A 100 -11.08 -10.54 13.05
CA GLN A 100 -9.97 -11.45 12.82
C GLN A 100 -8.96 -10.84 11.87
N ALA A 101 -7.71 -11.23 11.99
CA ALA A 101 -6.63 -10.82 11.10
C ALA A 101 -5.80 -12.00 10.63
N THR A 102 -5.16 -11.85 9.49
CA THR A 102 -4.18 -12.81 8.98
C THR A 102 -3.02 -12.09 8.30
N GLN A 103 -1.87 -12.75 8.27
CA GLN A 103 -0.68 -12.33 7.52
C GLN A 103 -0.35 -13.30 6.37
N CYS A 104 -1.30 -14.15 5.99
CA CYS A 104 -1.10 -15.19 4.97
C CYS A 104 -1.32 -14.70 3.54
N GLY A 105 -1.68 -13.44 3.32
CA GLY A 105 -1.92 -12.86 2.00
C GLY A 105 -0.68 -12.75 1.11
N ALA A 106 -0.89 -12.31 -0.13
CA ALA A 106 0.15 -12.18 -1.15
C ALA A 106 1.13 -11.03 -0.86
N ILE A 107 0.70 -9.94 -0.22
CA ILE A 107 1.58 -8.83 0.18
C ILE A 107 2.46 -9.31 1.34
N ARG A 108 3.78 -9.36 1.11
CA ARG A 108 4.77 -9.85 2.09
C ARG A 108 5.56 -8.74 2.75
N GLN A 109 5.68 -7.61 2.08
CA GLN A 109 6.24 -6.36 2.57
C GLN A 109 5.50 -5.22 1.90
N ASN A 110 5.24 -4.17 2.67
CA ASN A 110 4.66 -2.93 2.15
C ASN A 110 5.22 -1.78 3.00
N ASP A 111 6.22 -1.09 2.46
CA ASP A 111 6.95 0.00 3.12
C ASP A 111 7.11 1.14 2.13
N MET A 112 6.83 2.37 2.54
CA MET A 112 6.83 3.54 1.67
C MET A 112 8.18 3.80 0.98
N GLN A 113 9.30 3.44 1.59
CA GLN A 113 10.62 3.69 1.05
C GLN A 113 11.35 2.43 0.59
N GLN A 114 11.07 1.29 1.23
CA GLN A 114 11.65 0.00 0.84
C GLN A 114 10.85 -0.67 -0.28
N GLY A 115 9.58 -0.29 -0.41
CA GLY A 115 8.70 -0.78 -1.46
C GLY A 115 7.90 -2.01 -1.08
N GLU A 116 7.38 -2.70 -2.09
CA GLU A 116 6.48 -3.84 -1.92
C GLU A 116 7.13 -5.15 -2.37
N VAL A 117 6.89 -6.21 -1.60
CA VAL A 117 7.15 -7.59 -2.00
C VAL A 117 5.82 -8.31 -2.08
N TYR A 118 5.48 -8.80 -3.27
CA TYR A 118 4.24 -9.51 -3.56
C TYR A 118 4.52 -10.93 -4.03
N ASP A 119 3.88 -11.91 -3.39
CA ASP A 119 3.98 -13.33 -3.77
C ASP A 119 2.67 -13.81 -4.39
N ALA A 120 2.58 -13.79 -5.72
CA ALA A 120 1.40 -14.18 -6.47
C ALA A 120 0.97 -15.64 -6.24
N ARG A 121 1.86 -16.51 -5.73
CA ARG A 121 1.53 -17.89 -5.38
C ARG A 121 0.63 -17.99 -4.14
N ARG A 122 0.49 -16.88 -3.40
CA ARG A 122 -0.35 -16.77 -2.21
C ARG A 122 -1.68 -16.04 -2.47
N GLU A 123 -1.98 -15.76 -3.72
CA GLU A 123 -3.31 -15.29 -4.11
C GLU A 123 -4.35 -16.39 -3.86
N GLY A 124 -5.58 -15.96 -3.60
CA GLY A 124 -6.71 -16.86 -3.34
C GLY A 124 -7.25 -16.75 -1.93
N GLU A 125 -7.72 -17.84 -1.37
CA GLU A 125 -8.36 -17.85 -0.05
C GLU A 125 -7.36 -17.53 1.06
N LEU A 126 -7.72 -16.52 1.86
CA LEU A 126 -6.96 -16.16 3.05
C LEU A 126 -7.19 -17.16 4.16
N THR A 127 -6.13 -17.65 4.76
CA THR A 127 -6.14 -18.64 5.83
C THR A 127 -5.40 -18.16 7.07
N GLY A 128 -5.38 -18.96 8.14
CA GLY A 128 -4.62 -18.64 9.34
C GLY A 128 -5.16 -17.43 10.10
N TRP A 129 -6.47 -17.26 10.09
CA TRP A 129 -7.14 -16.19 10.82
C TRP A 129 -6.99 -16.36 12.33
N HIS A 130 -6.75 -15.26 13.03
CA HIS A 130 -6.64 -15.20 14.50
C HIS A 130 -7.30 -13.93 15.01
N GLY A 131 -7.67 -13.94 16.29
CA GLY A 131 -8.29 -12.79 16.94
C GLY A 131 -7.36 -11.58 16.98
N VAL A 132 -7.96 -10.40 16.96
CA VAL A 132 -7.26 -9.12 17.10
C VAL A 132 -7.31 -8.63 18.55
N ARG A 133 -6.42 -7.69 18.87
CA ARG A 133 -6.47 -6.94 20.11
C ARG A 133 -7.16 -5.60 19.85
N ALA A 134 -8.33 -5.40 20.46
CA ALA A 134 -8.93 -4.08 20.53
C ALA A 134 -8.23 -3.24 21.62
N TYR A 135 -7.98 -1.97 21.33
CA TYR A 135 -7.44 -1.02 22.29
C TYR A 135 -8.10 0.34 22.09
N ARG A 136 -8.13 1.11 23.15
CA ARG A 136 -8.61 2.49 23.10
C ARG A 136 -7.45 3.41 22.70
N ASP A 137 -7.74 4.33 21.80
CA ASP A 137 -6.87 5.44 21.46
C ASP A 137 -7.58 6.76 21.84
N ASP A 138 -6.85 7.68 22.43
CA ASP A 138 -7.38 8.99 22.82
C ASP A 138 -7.14 10.07 21.76
N LEU A 139 -6.57 9.73 20.61
CA LEU A 139 -6.39 10.65 19.50
C LEU A 139 -7.74 11.09 18.92
N PRO A 140 -7.93 12.38 18.66
CA PRO A 140 -9.13 12.84 17.96
C PRO A 140 -9.18 12.27 16.53
N VAL A 141 -10.37 11.85 16.12
CA VAL A 141 -10.66 11.43 14.75
C VAL A 141 -11.29 12.61 14.02
N LEU A 142 -10.63 13.08 12.99
CA LEU A 142 -11.09 14.22 12.18
C LEU A 142 -11.44 13.74 10.77
N GLY A 143 -12.45 14.35 10.17
CA GLY A 143 -12.71 14.13 8.73
C GLY A 143 -11.50 14.55 7.91
N MET A 144 -11.17 13.78 6.89
CA MET A 144 -10.11 14.13 5.95
C MET A 144 -10.44 15.47 5.28
N ASN A 145 -9.52 16.41 5.34
CA ASN A 145 -9.66 17.77 4.78
C ASN A 145 -8.60 18.09 3.71
N THR A 146 -7.89 17.09 3.24
CA THR A 146 -6.88 17.20 2.18
C THR A 146 -7.41 16.65 0.85
N VAL A 147 -6.75 17.02 -0.24
CA VAL A 147 -7.03 16.44 -1.56
C VAL A 147 -6.66 14.96 -1.56
N PRO A 148 -7.55 14.07 -2.00
CA PRO A 148 -7.23 12.65 -2.10
C PRO A 148 -6.14 12.40 -3.15
N ILE A 149 -5.30 11.40 -2.91
CA ILE A 149 -4.36 10.90 -3.91
C ILE A 149 -5.13 9.92 -4.79
N LEU A 150 -5.19 10.18 -6.09
CA LEU A 150 -5.93 9.39 -7.06
C LEU A 150 -5.02 8.95 -8.20
N GLU A 151 -5.39 7.86 -8.86
CA GLU A 151 -4.82 7.50 -10.15
C GLU A 151 -5.43 8.40 -11.23
N HIS A 152 -4.59 9.16 -11.92
CA HIS A 152 -5.05 10.11 -12.93
C HIS A 152 -4.83 9.62 -14.35
N GLU A 153 -3.65 9.08 -14.63
CA GLU A 153 -3.21 8.78 -15.98
C GLU A 153 -2.25 7.60 -15.98
N ALA A 154 -2.29 6.78 -17.03
CA ALA A 154 -1.38 5.67 -17.22
C ALA A 154 -0.48 5.94 -18.46
N PHE A 155 0.81 5.74 -18.30
CA PHE A 155 1.80 5.92 -19.35
C PHE A 155 2.40 4.57 -19.76
N PRO A 156 2.48 4.25 -21.06
CA PRO A 156 3.14 3.05 -21.50
C PRO A 156 4.66 3.16 -21.32
N GLY A 157 5.26 2.20 -20.63
CA GLY A 157 6.72 2.09 -20.53
C GLY A 157 7.34 1.57 -21.84
N LYS A 158 8.46 2.14 -22.23
CA LYS A 158 9.29 1.68 -23.35
C LYS A 158 10.52 0.95 -22.81
N LEU A 159 10.75 -0.26 -23.29
CA LEU A 159 11.96 -1.00 -22.95
C LEU A 159 13.18 -0.39 -23.66
N LEU A 160 14.22 -0.13 -22.90
CA LEU A 160 15.54 0.24 -23.40
C LEU A 160 16.62 -0.58 -22.69
N GLN A 161 17.77 -0.75 -23.35
CA GLN A 161 18.96 -1.35 -22.77
C GLN A 161 19.98 -0.26 -22.52
N THR A 162 20.55 -0.25 -21.33
CA THR A 162 21.64 0.69 -21.00
C THR A 162 23.00 0.15 -21.53
N PRO A 163 24.03 0.99 -21.60
CA PRO A 163 25.37 0.53 -21.95
C PRO A 163 25.92 -0.59 -21.06
N ASN A 164 25.53 -0.63 -19.79
CA ASN A 164 25.88 -1.71 -18.85
C ASN A 164 25.01 -2.98 -19.02
N GLY A 165 24.04 -2.98 -19.95
CA GLY A 165 23.17 -4.12 -20.21
C GLY A 165 21.97 -4.24 -19.26
N GLU A 166 21.65 -3.21 -18.52
CA GLU A 166 20.43 -3.17 -17.70
C GLU A 166 19.19 -2.98 -18.59
N THR A 167 18.11 -3.62 -18.21
CA THR A 167 16.81 -3.40 -18.86
C THR A 167 16.03 -2.36 -18.09
N VAL A 168 15.72 -1.25 -18.74
CA VAL A 168 14.99 -0.12 -18.14
C VAL A 168 13.63 0.04 -18.83
N LEU A 169 12.60 0.32 -18.05
CA LEU A 169 11.31 0.83 -18.50
C LEU A 169 11.32 2.36 -18.42
N ASP A 170 11.36 3.00 -19.58
CA ASP A 170 11.32 4.46 -19.72
C ASP A 170 9.89 4.92 -19.98
N PHE A 171 9.36 5.78 -19.11
CA PHE A 171 8.02 6.37 -19.22
C PHE A 171 8.04 7.75 -19.88
N GLY A 172 9.22 8.22 -20.32
CA GLY A 172 9.39 9.46 -21.07
C GLY A 172 9.26 10.74 -20.24
N GLN A 173 8.98 10.64 -18.96
CA GLN A 173 8.91 11.79 -18.02
C GLN A 173 9.10 11.35 -16.58
N ASN A 174 9.50 12.30 -15.73
CA ASN A 174 9.46 12.12 -14.28
C ASN A 174 8.01 12.21 -13.80
N LEU A 175 7.59 11.25 -12.99
CA LEU A 175 6.21 11.16 -12.49
C LEU A 175 6.18 10.58 -11.07
N ALA A 176 5.16 10.91 -10.32
CA ALA A 176 4.81 10.22 -9.08
C ALA A 176 3.79 9.12 -9.44
N GLY A 177 4.15 7.87 -9.18
CA GLY A 177 3.30 6.74 -9.58
C GLY A 177 3.90 5.39 -9.20
N TYR A 178 3.34 4.35 -9.77
CA TYR A 178 3.81 2.97 -9.61
C TYR A 178 3.61 2.19 -10.91
N VAL A 179 4.33 1.09 -11.03
CA VAL A 179 4.31 0.26 -12.24
C VAL A 179 3.22 -0.79 -12.13
N GLU A 180 2.33 -0.83 -13.12
CA GLU A 180 1.41 -1.95 -13.35
C GLU A 180 1.94 -2.79 -14.52
N MET A 181 1.97 -4.12 -14.37
CA MET A 181 2.48 -5.01 -15.41
C MET A 181 1.73 -6.33 -15.48
N THR A 182 1.68 -6.88 -16.71
CA THR A 182 1.22 -8.24 -16.97
C THR A 182 2.34 -9.02 -17.65
N LEU A 183 2.63 -10.22 -17.16
CA LEU A 183 3.67 -11.08 -17.73
C LEU A 183 3.34 -12.56 -17.54
N THR A 184 3.89 -13.40 -18.40
CA THR A 184 3.85 -14.85 -18.25
C THR A 184 5.15 -15.33 -17.62
N ALA A 185 5.07 -16.12 -16.56
CA ALA A 185 6.23 -16.57 -15.82
C ALA A 185 6.06 -18.00 -15.28
N ARG A 186 7.16 -18.57 -14.77
CA ARG A 186 7.13 -19.83 -14.00
C ARG A 186 6.90 -19.52 -12.52
N ALA A 187 6.28 -20.47 -11.82
CA ALA A 187 6.10 -20.37 -10.38
C ALA A 187 7.44 -20.20 -9.66
N GLY A 188 7.51 -19.17 -8.79
CA GLY A 188 8.72 -18.81 -8.04
C GLY A 188 9.71 -17.94 -8.81
N GLN A 189 9.47 -17.64 -10.07
CA GLN A 189 10.27 -16.66 -10.80
C GLN A 189 10.09 -15.27 -10.15
N LYS A 190 11.20 -14.56 -9.96
CA LYS A 190 11.19 -13.22 -9.38
C LYS A 190 11.38 -12.17 -10.46
N VAL A 191 10.55 -11.14 -10.39
CA VAL A 191 10.72 -9.90 -11.15
C VAL A 191 10.95 -8.79 -10.15
N LYS A 192 12.08 -8.11 -10.26
CA LYS A 192 12.42 -6.98 -9.40
C LYS A 192 12.48 -5.72 -10.24
N LEU A 193 11.75 -4.72 -9.84
CA LEU A 193 11.79 -3.37 -10.38
C LEU A 193 12.40 -2.44 -9.33
N THR A 194 13.31 -1.59 -9.78
CA THR A 194 13.90 -0.54 -8.96
C THR A 194 13.60 0.78 -9.65
N CYS A 195 12.96 1.71 -8.94
CA CYS A 195 12.56 3.00 -9.51
C CYS A 195 13.71 3.99 -9.44
N GLY A 196 13.82 4.85 -10.45
CA GLY A 196 14.79 5.93 -10.55
C GLY A 196 14.24 7.04 -11.42
N GLU A 197 14.82 8.24 -11.35
CA GLU A 197 14.35 9.42 -12.07
C GLU A 197 15.21 9.74 -13.31
N ALA A 198 16.44 9.25 -13.34
CA ALA A 198 17.41 9.62 -14.37
C ALA A 198 18.38 8.48 -14.68
N LEU A 199 19.04 8.60 -15.81
CA LEU A 199 20.26 7.86 -16.11
C LEU A 199 21.48 8.69 -15.70
N ASP A 200 22.60 8.03 -15.44
CA ASP A 200 23.87 8.68 -15.18
C ASP A 200 24.44 9.34 -16.46
N GLU A 201 25.59 10.01 -16.36
CA GLU A 201 26.28 10.67 -17.48
C GLU A 201 26.71 9.69 -18.60
N ASN A 202 26.79 8.40 -18.29
CA ASN A 202 27.13 7.34 -19.24
C ASN A 202 25.91 6.64 -19.82
N GLY A 203 24.69 7.06 -19.43
CA GLY A 203 23.43 6.49 -19.88
C GLY A 203 23.02 5.22 -19.17
N ASN A 204 23.54 4.93 -17.97
CA ASN A 204 23.17 3.79 -17.15
C ASN A 204 22.17 4.17 -16.07
N PHE A 205 21.41 3.19 -15.57
CA PHE A 205 20.46 3.43 -14.49
C PHE A 205 21.17 3.85 -13.19
N THR A 206 20.64 4.86 -12.52
CA THR A 206 21.15 5.34 -11.24
C THR A 206 20.04 5.69 -10.26
N GLN A 207 20.30 5.51 -8.97
CA GLN A 207 19.47 5.99 -7.86
C GLN A 207 20.26 6.99 -6.97
N GLU A 208 21.37 7.51 -7.43
CA GLU A 208 22.22 8.39 -6.62
C GLU A 208 21.49 9.63 -6.09
N ASN A 209 20.50 10.12 -6.83
CA ASN A 209 19.67 11.25 -6.42
C ASN A 209 18.73 10.94 -5.23
N PHE A 210 18.45 9.65 -4.97
CA PHE A 210 17.70 9.20 -3.78
C PHE A 210 18.58 8.85 -2.60
N GLN A 211 19.90 8.72 -2.82
CA GLN A 211 20.84 8.36 -1.78
C GLN A 211 21.39 9.63 -1.15
N ASP A 212 21.01 9.90 0.08
CA ASP A 212 21.71 10.93 0.85
C ASP A 212 23.12 10.42 1.17
N ARG A 213 24.14 11.02 0.55
CA ARG A 213 25.56 10.67 0.74
C ARG A 213 26.03 10.82 2.20
N ASN A 214 25.28 11.55 3.02
CA ASN A 214 25.56 11.74 4.44
C ASN A 214 24.87 10.69 5.33
N ARG A 215 23.98 9.88 4.77
CA ARG A 215 23.31 8.81 5.50
C ARG A 215 24.17 7.55 5.47
N HIS A 216 24.98 7.39 6.47
CA HIS A 216 25.83 6.20 6.66
C HIS A 216 25.11 5.00 7.27
N LYS A 217 23.81 5.08 7.51
CA LYS A 217 23.03 3.95 8.00
C LYS A 217 22.64 3.04 6.83
N GLU A 218 22.85 1.74 7.02
CA GLU A 218 22.32 0.69 6.13
C GLU A 218 20.82 0.91 5.95
N GLY A 219 20.34 0.98 4.71
CA GLY A 219 18.92 1.08 4.41
C GLY A 219 18.49 2.37 3.74
N GLY A 220 19.27 2.90 2.80
CA GLY A 220 18.78 3.93 1.87
C GLY A 220 17.48 3.53 1.20
N THR A 221 16.79 4.47 0.59
CA THR A 221 15.53 4.24 -0.12
C THR A 221 15.74 3.22 -1.23
N ALA A 222 15.14 2.04 -1.12
CA ALA A 222 15.25 1.01 -2.15
C ALA A 222 14.32 1.29 -3.33
N GLN A 223 13.15 1.88 -3.08
CA GLN A 223 12.08 2.11 -4.06
C GLN A 223 11.90 0.92 -4.99
N MET A 224 11.67 -0.23 -4.38
CA MET A 224 11.72 -1.52 -5.04
C MET A 224 10.34 -2.17 -5.05
N LEU A 225 10.01 -2.80 -6.17
CA LEU A 225 8.89 -3.72 -6.28
C LEU A 225 9.44 -5.09 -6.62
N GLU A 226 9.11 -6.11 -5.81
CA GLU A 226 9.46 -7.49 -6.09
C GLU A 226 8.18 -8.33 -6.24
N LEU A 227 8.02 -8.93 -7.42
CA LEU A 227 6.97 -9.91 -7.68
C LEU A 227 7.58 -11.31 -7.67
N VAL A 228 7.05 -12.20 -6.81
CA VAL A 228 7.27 -13.64 -6.89
C VAL A 228 6.11 -14.24 -7.67
N CYS A 229 6.36 -14.68 -8.91
CA CYS A 229 5.33 -15.10 -9.84
C CYS A 229 4.71 -16.45 -9.47
N LYS A 230 3.42 -16.62 -9.80
CA LYS A 230 2.77 -17.91 -9.95
C LYS A 230 3.01 -18.47 -11.35
N GLU A 231 2.66 -19.72 -11.57
CA GLU A 231 2.72 -20.34 -12.90
C GLU A 231 1.72 -19.69 -13.85
N GLY A 232 2.16 -19.35 -15.07
CA GLY A 232 1.34 -18.75 -16.10
C GLY A 232 1.28 -17.23 -16.04
N GLU A 233 0.10 -16.67 -16.34
CA GLU A 233 -0.10 -15.22 -16.36
C GLU A 233 -0.15 -14.62 -14.97
N ASN A 234 0.59 -13.55 -14.79
CA ASN A 234 0.63 -12.74 -13.61
C ASN A 234 0.25 -11.30 -13.97
N HIS A 235 -0.68 -10.74 -13.22
CA HIS A 235 -1.00 -9.32 -13.24
C HIS A 235 -0.58 -8.72 -11.90
N PHE A 236 0.31 -7.75 -11.94
CA PHE A 236 0.82 -7.10 -10.75
C PHE A 236 0.51 -5.60 -10.79
N LYS A 237 -0.14 -5.15 -9.75
CA LYS A 237 -0.39 -3.75 -9.44
C LYS A 237 -0.12 -3.56 -7.95
N PRO A 238 0.83 -2.69 -7.54
CA PRO A 238 1.12 -2.45 -6.14
C PRO A 238 -0.10 -1.91 -5.36
N HIS A 239 -0.09 -2.10 -4.06
CA HIS A 239 -1.20 -1.82 -3.16
C HIS A 239 -0.96 -0.59 -2.29
#